data_08426749a553ffa6bbd30d8ea002fec7
#
_entry.id   08426749a553ffa6bbd30d8ea002fec7
#
_cell.length_a   1.000
_cell.length_b   1.000
_cell.length_c   1.000
_cell.angle_alpha   90.00
_cell.angle_beta   90.00
_cell.angle_gamma   90.00
#
_symmetry.space_group_name_H-M   'P 1'
#
loop_
_entity.id
_entity.type
_entity.pdbx_description
1 polymer ?
#
loop_
_entity_poly.entity_id
_entity_poly.type
_entity_poly.pdbx_seq_one_letter_code
_entity_poly.pdbx_strand_id
1 'polypeptide(L)'
;PLYYSEIIGAIGEQMHRRGYNTLVETCGHVPQKALEDINGHVDSIYYDFKQIDPDKHKELTGVDNTLILSNLEWLCGHYSGELSVRYPYIPGCNHDEASINGFFEYIKSLDHISEIVFLPYHRLGLPKYQGLGRAYEMGNMPSLKKADLLFLVQRAEKYGLKIKIQ
;
A
#
# COMPACT_ATOMS: atom_id res chain seq x y z
N PRO A 1 0.58 12.06 -3.41
CA PRO A 1 1.53 12.94 -4.12
C PRO A 1 1.38 12.87 -5.64
N LEU A 2 1.01 11.72 -6.22
CA LEU A 2 0.95 11.48 -7.66
C LEU A 2 -0.14 12.27 -8.42
N TYR A 3 -0.94 13.07 -7.75
CA TYR A 3 -1.83 14.02 -8.42
C TYR A 3 -1.04 15.10 -9.22
N TYR A 4 0.21 15.33 -8.83
CA TYR A 4 1.15 16.24 -9.52
C TYR A 4 2.41 15.47 -9.91
N SER A 5 2.25 14.37 -10.64
CA SER A 5 3.30 13.40 -10.95
C SER A 5 4.51 14.00 -11.66
N GLU A 6 4.31 14.91 -12.61
CA GLU A 6 5.40 15.62 -13.32
C GLU A 6 6.28 16.40 -12.33
N ILE A 7 5.67 17.06 -11.34
CA ILE A 7 6.42 17.80 -10.31
C ILE A 7 7.20 16.82 -9.43
N ILE A 8 6.58 15.69 -9.05
CA ILE A 8 7.25 14.66 -8.25
C ILE A 8 8.43 14.06 -9.01
N GLY A 9 8.28 13.75 -10.30
CA GLY A 9 9.37 13.30 -11.16
C GLY A 9 10.53 14.31 -11.23
N ALA A 10 10.22 15.61 -11.44
CA ALA A 10 11.22 16.67 -11.47
C ALA A 10 11.95 16.83 -10.12
N ILE A 11 11.24 16.70 -8.99
CA ILE A 11 11.85 16.70 -7.65
C ILE A 11 12.77 15.49 -7.50
N GLY A 12 12.34 14.28 -7.89
CA GLY A 12 13.14 13.07 -7.85
C GLY A 12 14.46 13.23 -8.62
N GLU A 13 14.39 13.71 -9.86
CA GLU A 13 15.58 14.00 -10.67
C GLU A 13 16.55 14.96 -9.97
N GLN A 14 16.04 16.05 -9.37
CA GLN A 14 16.87 17.00 -8.65
C GLN A 14 17.49 16.41 -7.37
N MET A 15 16.78 15.51 -6.69
CA MET A 15 17.30 14.82 -5.51
C MET A 15 18.42 13.85 -5.90
N HIS A 16 18.25 13.07 -6.98
CA HIS A 16 19.28 12.19 -7.53
C HIS A 16 20.57 12.95 -7.88
N ARG A 17 20.46 14.11 -8.54
CA ARG A 17 21.61 14.96 -8.86
C ARG A 17 22.38 15.43 -7.62
N ARG A 18 21.73 15.45 -6.45
CA ARG A 18 22.31 15.82 -5.15
C ARG A 18 22.73 14.61 -4.31
N GLY A 19 22.58 13.39 -4.82
CA GLY A 19 22.94 12.16 -4.12
C GLY A 19 21.95 11.71 -3.05
N TYR A 20 20.68 12.14 -3.13
CA TYR A 20 19.61 11.71 -2.22
C TYR A 20 18.74 10.65 -2.86
N ASN A 21 18.36 9.66 -2.07
CA ASN A 21 17.33 8.69 -2.44
C ASN A 21 15.94 9.29 -2.19
N THR A 22 14.97 8.88 -3.01
CA THR A 22 13.60 9.35 -2.97
C THR A 22 12.63 8.18 -2.78
N LEU A 23 11.57 8.43 -2.02
CA LEU A 23 10.51 7.46 -1.78
C LEU A 23 9.14 8.12 -1.96
N VAL A 24 8.25 7.44 -2.68
CA VAL A 24 6.85 7.84 -2.85
C VAL A 24 5.94 6.83 -2.15
N GLU A 25 5.03 7.33 -1.31
CA GLU A 25 3.90 6.54 -0.77
C GLU A 25 2.64 6.83 -1.57
N THR A 26 1.98 5.78 -2.06
CA THR A 26 0.76 5.91 -2.88
C THR A 26 -0.14 4.69 -2.72
N CYS A 27 -1.46 4.87 -2.92
CA CYS A 27 -2.37 3.76 -3.13
C CYS A 27 -2.56 3.40 -4.62
N GLY A 28 -1.90 4.11 -5.52
CA GLY A 28 -1.97 3.83 -6.95
C GLY A 28 -3.28 4.22 -7.65
N HIS A 29 -4.23 4.87 -6.99
CA HIS A 29 -5.47 5.32 -7.62
C HIS A 29 -5.24 6.63 -8.42
N VAL A 30 -4.47 6.49 -9.50
CA VAL A 30 -4.09 7.59 -10.42
C VAL A 30 -4.06 7.06 -11.85
N PRO A 31 -4.16 7.91 -12.88
CA PRO A 31 -3.89 7.47 -14.26
C PRO A 31 -2.49 6.84 -14.37
N GLN A 32 -2.33 5.77 -15.16
CA GLN A 32 -1.04 5.09 -15.36
C GLN A 32 0.08 6.07 -15.73
N LYS A 33 -0.22 7.09 -16.52
CA LYS A 33 0.71 8.17 -16.88
C LYS A 33 1.41 8.79 -15.68
N ALA A 34 0.74 8.88 -14.53
CA ALA A 34 1.36 9.42 -13.32
C ALA A 34 2.46 8.51 -12.75
N LEU A 35 2.38 7.20 -12.98
CA LEU A 35 3.44 6.26 -12.63
C LEU A 35 4.59 6.32 -13.64
N GLU A 36 4.27 6.51 -14.93
CA GLU A 36 5.25 6.72 -15.99
C GLU A 36 6.10 7.97 -15.71
N ASP A 37 5.48 9.07 -15.25
CA ASP A 37 6.16 10.34 -14.96
C ASP A 37 7.19 10.23 -13.83
N ILE A 38 7.03 9.30 -12.91
CA ILE A 38 7.97 9.10 -11.80
C ILE A 38 8.94 7.93 -12.04
N ASN A 39 8.70 7.11 -13.05
CA ASN A 39 9.54 5.96 -13.37
C ASN A 39 10.95 6.43 -13.76
N GLY A 40 11.98 5.86 -13.11
CA GLY A 40 13.36 6.28 -13.27
C GLY A 40 13.77 7.56 -12.52
N HIS A 41 12.82 8.24 -11.84
CA HIS A 41 13.07 9.44 -11.05
C HIS A 41 12.86 9.24 -9.55
N VAL A 42 12.26 8.13 -9.14
CA VAL A 42 12.01 7.75 -7.75
C VAL A 42 12.66 6.40 -7.48
N ASP A 43 13.36 6.25 -6.36
CA ASP A 43 14.12 5.03 -6.02
C ASP A 43 13.24 3.95 -5.40
N SER A 44 12.22 4.36 -4.63
CA SER A 44 11.37 3.42 -3.88
C SER A 44 9.91 3.84 -3.92
N ILE A 45 9.03 2.87 -4.05
CA ILE A 45 7.58 3.07 -3.95
C ILE A 45 7.04 2.21 -2.80
N TYR A 46 6.33 2.85 -1.87
CA TYR A 46 5.45 2.20 -0.91
C TYR A 46 4.04 2.21 -1.45
N TYR A 47 3.56 1.04 -1.83
CA TYR A 47 2.25 0.86 -2.45
C TYR A 47 1.23 0.34 -1.45
N ASP A 48 0.26 1.17 -1.08
CA ASP A 48 -0.76 0.83 -0.09
C ASP A 48 -1.85 -0.03 -0.72
N PHE A 49 -1.86 -1.31 -0.41
CA PHE A 49 -2.89 -2.28 -0.80
C PHE A 49 -3.93 -2.42 0.33
N LYS A 50 -5.18 -2.06 0.08
CA LYS A 50 -6.17 -1.96 1.16
C LYS A 50 -7.16 -3.13 1.21
N GLN A 51 -7.57 -3.65 0.06
CA GLN A 51 -8.54 -4.75 -0.07
C GLN A 51 -8.46 -5.35 -1.47
N ILE A 52 -8.53 -6.69 -1.58
CA ILE A 52 -8.54 -7.41 -2.86
C ILE A 52 -9.93 -7.42 -3.51
N ASP A 53 -10.98 -7.53 -2.71
CA ASP A 53 -12.35 -7.54 -3.17
C ASP A 53 -12.77 -6.12 -3.61
N PRO A 54 -13.20 -5.90 -4.88
CA PRO A 54 -13.51 -4.58 -5.40
C PRO A 54 -14.72 -3.94 -4.72
N ASP A 55 -15.73 -4.72 -4.33
CA ASP A 55 -16.94 -4.20 -3.69
C ASP A 55 -16.62 -3.76 -2.26
N LYS A 56 -15.89 -4.57 -1.50
CA LYS A 56 -15.38 -4.20 -0.17
C LYS A 56 -14.43 -2.99 -0.25
N HIS A 57 -13.57 -2.94 -1.27
CA HIS A 57 -12.69 -1.79 -1.46
C HIS A 57 -13.50 -0.51 -1.67
N LYS A 58 -14.55 -0.57 -2.50
CA LYS A 58 -15.44 0.55 -2.77
C LYS A 58 -16.23 0.97 -1.54
N GLU A 59 -16.71 0.03 -0.75
CA GLU A 59 -17.38 0.30 0.53
C GLU A 59 -16.45 1.05 1.50
N LEU A 60 -15.20 0.62 1.61
CA LEU A 60 -14.23 1.17 2.57
C LEU A 60 -13.59 2.49 2.12
N THR A 61 -13.48 2.74 0.82
CA THR A 61 -12.68 3.86 0.28
C THR A 61 -13.45 4.78 -0.67
N GLY A 62 -14.65 4.39 -1.09
CA GLY A 62 -15.47 5.12 -2.05
C GLY A 62 -15.19 4.80 -3.53
N VAL A 63 -14.12 4.02 -3.84
CA VAL A 63 -13.75 3.63 -5.20
C VAL A 63 -13.42 2.14 -5.25
N ASP A 64 -13.63 1.49 -6.40
CA ASP A 64 -13.14 0.13 -6.60
C ASP A 64 -11.61 0.08 -6.75
N ASN A 65 -11.04 -1.12 -6.76
CA ASN A 65 -9.60 -1.33 -6.83
C ASN A 65 -9.08 -1.67 -8.23
N THR A 66 -9.90 -1.68 -9.27
CA THR A 66 -9.52 -2.10 -10.63
C THR A 66 -8.29 -1.35 -11.13
N LEU A 67 -8.33 -0.02 -11.06
CA LEU A 67 -7.20 0.83 -11.47
C LEU A 67 -5.97 0.61 -10.57
N ILE A 68 -6.18 0.39 -9.28
CA ILE A 68 -5.10 0.16 -8.31
C ILE A 68 -4.37 -1.14 -8.64
N LEU A 69 -5.10 -2.22 -8.91
CA LEU A 69 -4.51 -3.52 -9.26
C LEU A 69 -3.76 -3.44 -10.60
N SER A 70 -4.38 -2.86 -11.63
CA SER A 70 -3.75 -2.65 -12.94
C SER A 70 -2.45 -1.84 -12.84
N ASN A 71 -2.44 -0.79 -12.03
CA ASN A 71 -1.25 0.03 -11.79
C ASN A 71 -0.15 -0.72 -11.02
N LEU A 72 -0.51 -1.59 -10.07
CA LEU A 72 0.47 -2.45 -9.39
C LEU A 72 1.11 -3.45 -10.37
N GLU A 73 0.29 -4.09 -11.21
CA GLU A 73 0.78 -4.99 -12.28
C GLU A 73 1.72 -4.26 -13.25
N TRP A 74 1.34 -3.04 -13.65
CA TRP A 74 2.20 -2.22 -14.50
C TRP A 74 3.55 -1.90 -13.84
N LEU A 75 3.55 -1.52 -12.55
CA LEU A 75 4.79 -1.28 -11.80
C LEU A 75 5.65 -2.54 -11.72
N CYS A 76 5.07 -3.71 -11.47
CA CYS A 76 5.81 -4.98 -11.45
C CYS A 76 6.53 -5.28 -12.77
N GLY A 77 5.99 -4.84 -13.91
CA GLY A 77 6.60 -5.05 -15.22
C GLY A 77 7.55 -3.95 -15.71
N HIS A 78 7.48 -2.74 -15.14
CA HIS A 78 8.15 -1.56 -15.73
C HIS A 78 9.00 -0.75 -14.74
N TYR A 79 8.73 -0.86 -13.45
CA TYR A 79 9.47 -0.11 -12.44
C TYR A 79 10.73 -0.86 -12.02
N SER A 80 11.88 -0.19 -12.06
CA SER A 80 13.18 -0.79 -11.76
C SER A 80 13.67 -0.52 -10.33
N GLY A 81 12.99 0.36 -9.60
CA GLY A 81 13.30 0.68 -8.20
C GLY A 81 12.73 -0.33 -7.20
N GLU A 82 12.82 -0.02 -5.93
CA GLU A 82 12.27 -0.87 -4.87
C GLU A 82 10.76 -0.68 -4.76
N LEU A 83 10.00 -1.76 -4.94
CA LEU A 83 8.54 -1.77 -4.81
C LEU A 83 8.14 -2.56 -3.57
N SER A 84 7.67 -1.84 -2.53
CA SER A 84 7.14 -2.43 -1.31
C SER A 84 5.62 -2.34 -1.29
N VAL A 85 4.94 -3.48 -1.19
CA VAL A 85 3.49 -3.52 -1.01
C VAL A 85 3.15 -3.55 0.46
N ARG A 86 2.36 -2.56 0.91
CA ARG A 86 1.98 -2.39 2.30
C ARG A 86 0.50 -2.69 2.49
N TYR A 87 0.19 -3.58 3.45
CA TYR A 87 -1.15 -3.97 3.80
C TYR A 87 -1.51 -3.42 5.19
N PRO A 88 -2.29 -2.33 5.28
CA PRO A 88 -2.84 -1.88 6.55
C PRO A 88 -3.85 -2.91 7.06
N TYR A 89 -3.49 -3.67 8.08
CA TYR A 89 -4.36 -4.68 8.68
C TYR A 89 -5.32 -4.04 9.67
N ILE A 90 -6.60 -3.95 9.28
CA ILE A 90 -7.63 -3.23 10.05
C ILE A 90 -8.74 -4.21 10.44
N PRO A 91 -8.90 -4.53 11.75
CA PRO A 91 -9.99 -5.36 12.20
C PRO A 91 -11.37 -4.81 11.78
N GLY A 92 -12.26 -5.69 11.36
CA GLY A 92 -13.59 -5.30 10.87
C GLY A 92 -13.64 -4.83 9.40
N CYS A 93 -12.49 -4.55 8.77
CA CYS A 93 -12.43 -4.05 7.39
C CYS A 93 -11.82 -5.04 6.40
N ASN A 94 -10.59 -5.48 6.64
CA ASN A 94 -9.83 -6.30 5.71
C ASN A 94 -9.05 -7.45 6.38
N HIS A 95 -9.41 -7.79 7.62
CA HIS A 95 -8.72 -8.79 8.44
C HIS A 95 -9.27 -10.21 8.25
N ASP A 96 -10.39 -10.35 7.55
CA ASP A 96 -11.05 -11.64 7.34
C ASP A 96 -10.20 -12.57 6.45
N GLU A 97 -10.49 -13.85 6.59
CA GLU A 97 -9.72 -14.91 5.93
C GLU A 97 -9.73 -14.80 4.41
N ALA A 98 -10.86 -14.44 3.81
CA ALA A 98 -10.99 -14.30 2.37
C ALA A 98 -10.15 -13.12 1.85
N SER A 99 -10.16 -11.98 2.55
CA SER A 99 -9.35 -10.80 2.21
C SER A 99 -7.85 -11.10 2.27
N ILE A 100 -7.39 -11.78 3.32
CA ILE A 100 -5.96 -12.11 3.49
C ILE A 100 -5.51 -13.17 2.48
N ASN A 101 -6.29 -14.23 2.27
CA ASN A 101 -5.94 -15.27 1.30
C ASN A 101 -5.95 -14.72 -0.13
N GLY A 102 -6.97 -13.94 -0.49
CA GLY A 102 -7.04 -13.30 -1.80
C GLY A 102 -5.86 -12.35 -2.04
N PHE A 103 -5.43 -11.61 -1.01
CA PHE A 103 -4.22 -10.79 -1.10
C PHE A 103 -2.97 -11.65 -1.37
N PHE A 104 -2.77 -12.74 -0.62
CA PHE A 104 -1.60 -13.60 -0.81
C PHE A 104 -1.61 -14.28 -2.18
N GLU A 105 -2.76 -14.78 -2.66
CA GLU A 105 -2.88 -15.35 -4.00
C GLU A 105 -2.54 -14.32 -5.09
N TYR A 106 -3.04 -13.10 -4.94
CA TYR A 106 -2.78 -12.02 -5.90
C TYR A 106 -1.29 -11.64 -5.89
N ILE A 107 -0.70 -11.37 -4.74
CA ILE A 107 0.72 -10.98 -4.64
C ILE A 107 1.65 -12.09 -5.14
N LYS A 108 1.31 -13.37 -4.90
CA LYS A 108 2.08 -14.51 -5.40
C LYS A 108 2.12 -14.57 -6.93
N SER A 109 1.10 -14.04 -7.60
CA SER A 109 1.03 -14.01 -9.07
C SER A 109 1.87 -12.89 -9.70
N LEU A 110 2.39 -11.97 -8.88
CA LEU A 110 3.17 -10.82 -9.32
C LEU A 110 4.67 -11.07 -9.13
N ASP A 111 5.45 -10.61 -10.09
CA ASP A 111 6.90 -10.57 -9.99
C ASP A 111 7.38 -9.20 -9.48
N HIS A 112 8.66 -9.10 -9.11
CA HIS A 112 9.32 -7.82 -8.86
C HIS A 112 8.83 -7.02 -7.64
N ILE A 113 8.20 -7.68 -6.65
CA ILE A 113 7.90 -7.05 -5.37
C ILE A 113 9.09 -7.25 -4.43
N SER A 114 9.71 -6.15 -4.01
CA SER A 114 10.89 -6.16 -3.14
C SER A 114 10.55 -6.55 -1.70
N GLU A 115 9.38 -6.13 -1.23
CA GLU A 115 8.96 -6.34 0.14
C GLU A 115 7.42 -6.35 0.28
N ILE A 116 6.91 -7.20 1.16
CA ILE A 116 5.51 -7.23 1.58
C ILE A 116 5.45 -6.88 3.07
N VAL A 117 4.74 -5.81 3.42
CA VAL A 117 4.71 -5.29 4.79
C VAL A 117 3.29 -5.21 5.31
N PHE A 118 3.00 -5.88 6.42
CA PHE A 118 1.76 -5.70 7.16
C PHE A 118 1.93 -4.60 8.20
N LEU A 119 0.99 -3.66 8.19
CA LEU A 119 0.94 -2.54 9.12
C LEU A 119 -0.18 -2.78 10.13
N PRO A 120 0.12 -3.05 11.41
CA PRO A 120 -0.91 -3.17 12.43
C PRO A 120 -1.73 -1.88 12.54
N TYR A 121 -3.05 -2.02 12.69
CA TYR A 121 -3.93 -0.88 12.91
C TYR A 121 -3.48 -0.05 14.12
N HIS A 122 -3.45 1.26 13.96
CA HIS A 122 -3.14 2.21 15.04
C HIS A 122 -4.04 3.45 14.99
N ARG A 123 -4.16 4.14 16.11
CA ARG A 123 -5.04 5.31 16.28
C ARG A 123 -4.34 6.67 16.05
N LEU A 124 -3.19 6.70 15.41
CA LEU A 124 -2.42 7.94 15.17
C LEU A 124 -3.17 8.96 14.30
N GLY A 125 -4.18 8.53 13.54
CA GLY A 125 -5.06 9.41 12.77
C GLY A 125 -6.10 10.17 13.61
N LEU A 126 -6.40 9.72 14.83
CA LEU A 126 -7.48 10.29 15.67
C LEU A 126 -7.40 11.81 15.85
N PRO A 127 -6.24 12.41 16.16
CA PRO A 127 -6.14 13.87 16.29
C PRO A 127 -6.54 14.63 15.01
N LYS A 128 -6.30 14.04 13.83
CA LYS A 128 -6.69 14.64 12.54
C LYS A 128 -8.22 14.67 12.39
N TYR A 129 -8.90 13.59 12.74
CA TYR A 129 -10.36 13.53 12.75
C TYR A 129 -10.94 14.56 13.70
N GLN A 130 -10.40 14.65 14.91
CA GLN A 130 -10.81 15.65 15.91
C GLN A 130 -10.59 17.10 15.38
N GLY A 131 -9.44 17.39 14.81
CA GLY A 131 -9.13 18.71 14.24
C GLY A 131 -10.02 19.09 13.04
N LEU A 132 -10.58 18.10 12.33
CA LEU A 132 -11.52 18.30 11.22
C LEU A 132 -13.00 18.29 11.67
N GLY A 133 -13.28 18.12 12.97
CA GLY A 133 -14.63 17.98 13.50
C GLY A 133 -15.38 16.74 12.99
N ARG A 134 -14.64 15.69 12.56
CA ARG A 134 -15.21 14.44 12.02
C ARG A 134 -15.25 13.35 13.09
N ALA A 135 -16.32 12.55 13.07
CA ALA A 135 -16.39 11.34 13.87
C ALA A 135 -15.32 10.32 13.41
N TYR A 136 -14.70 9.65 14.38
CA TYR A 136 -13.77 8.55 14.08
C TYR A 136 -14.55 7.24 14.06
N GLU A 137 -14.80 6.71 12.87
CA GLU A 137 -15.69 5.56 12.63
C GLU A 137 -15.23 4.27 13.31
N MET A 138 -13.91 4.10 13.53
CA MET A 138 -13.35 2.94 14.23
C MET A 138 -13.61 2.97 15.76
N GLY A 139 -14.28 4.00 16.27
CA GLY A 139 -14.68 4.12 17.68
C GLY A 139 -13.52 3.95 18.65
N ASN A 140 -13.70 3.04 19.62
CA ASN A 140 -12.70 2.73 20.65
C ASN A 140 -11.84 1.50 20.33
N MET A 141 -11.79 1.04 19.08
CA MET A 141 -10.94 -0.08 18.68
C MET A 141 -9.50 0.14 19.15
N PRO A 142 -8.90 -0.78 19.91
CA PRO A 142 -7.53 -0.64 20.39
C PRO A 142 -6.53 -0.77 19.22
N SER A 143 -5.40 -0.08 19.33
CA SER A 143 -4.29 -0.30 18.40
C SER A 143 -3.74 -1.71 18.54
N LEU A 144 -3.38 -2.30 17.41
CA LEU A 144 -2.73 -3.60 17.36
C LEU A 144 -1.21 -3.44 17.55
N LYS A 145 -0.58 -4.51 18.03
CA LYS A 145 0.87 -4.63 18.12
C LYS A 145 1.37 -5.60 17.05
N LYS A 146 2.64 -5.51 16.74
CA LYS A 146 3.33 -6.47 15.86
C LYS A 146 3.05 -7.93 16.26
N ALA A 147 3.06 -8.22 17.56
CA ALA A 147 2.81 -9.57 18.09
C ALA A 147 1.43 -10.13 17.69
N ASP A 148 0.42 -9.26 17.55
CA ASP A 148 -0.94 -9.66 17.21
C ASP A 148 -1.06 -10.17 15.77
N LEU A 149 -0.10 -9.84 14.90
CA LEU A 149 -0.09 -10.20 13.48
C LEU A 149 0.90 -11.33 13.14
N LEU A 150 1.67 -11.87 14.10
CA LEU A 150 2.70 -12.89 13.83
C LEU A 150 2.16 -14.14 13.12
N PHE A 151 0.89 -14.50 13.34
CA PHE A 151 0.25 -15.62 12.66
C PHE A 151 0.21 -15.44 11.13
N LEU A 152 0.26 -14.22 10.63
CA LEU A 152 0.30 -13.92 9.20
C LEU A 152 1.59 -14.39 8.55
N VAL A 153 2.71 -14.42 9.30
CA VAL A 153 4.00 -14.91 8.78
C VAL A 153 3.90 -16.37 8.41
N GLN A 154 3.38 -17.23 9.32
CA GLN A 154 3.18 -18.64 9.05
C GLN A 154 2.15 -18.88 7.93
N ARG A 155 1.16 -18.00 7.82
CA ARG A 155 0.16 -18.06 6.77
C ARG A 155 0.76 -17.72 5.40
N ALA A 156 1.56 -16.67 5.30
CA ALA A 156 2.26 -16.25 4.08
C ALA A 156 3.22 -17.33 3.56
N GLU A 157 3.91 -18.05 4.47
CA GLU A 157 4.79 -19.16 4.13
C GLU A 157 4.10 -20.26 3.33
N LYS A 158 2.80 -20.52 3.58
CA LYS A 158 2.01 -21.51 2.82
C LYS A 158 1.83 -21.11 1.34
N TYR A 159 1.96 -19.83 1.04
CA TYR A 159 1.92 -19.27 -0.31
C TYR A 159 3.32 -19.10 -0.92
N GLY A 160 4.38 -19.44 -0.18
CA GLY A 160 5.77 -19.21 -0.57
C GLY A 160 6.21 -17.76 -0.43
N LEU A 161 5.45 -16.94 0.30
CA LEU A 161 5.72 -15.51 0.49
C LEU A 161 6.47 -15.24 1.80
N LYS A 162 7.37 -14.27 1.76
CA LYS A 162 8.00 -13.70 2.95
C LYS A 162 7.41 -12.33 3.22
N ILE A 163 6.93 -12.10 4.44
CA ILE A 163 6.35 -10.83 4.85
C ILE A 163 7.10 -10.25 6.05
N LYS A 164 7.02 -8.94 6.19
CA LYS A 164 7.41 -8.21 7.40
C LYS A 164 6.17 -7.67 8.11
N ILE A 165 6.25 -7.51 9.42
CA ILE A 165 5.27 -6.77 10.23
C ILE A 165 6.03 -5.60 10.84
N GLN A 166 5.59 -4.42 10.53
CA GLN A 166 6.26 -3.18 10.97
C GLN A 166 5.68 -2.65 12.27
#